data_bc69a789b7ea949a95c7839a4ab6cad0
#
_entry.id   bc69a789b7ea949a95c7839a4ab6cad0
#
_cell.length_a   1.000
_cell.length_b   1.000
_cell.length_c   1.000
_cell.angle_alpha   90.00
_cell.angle_beta   90.00
_cell.angle_gamma   90.00
#
_symmetry.space_group_name_H-M   'P 1'
#
loop_
_entity.id
_entity.type
_entity.pdbx_description
1 polymer ?
#
loop_
_entity_poly.entity_id
_entity_poly.type
_entity_poly.pdbx_seq_one_letter_code
_entity_poly.pdbx_strand_id
1 'polypeptide(L)'
;MSVTMRQMLEAGVHFGHQTRFWNPKMAPYIFGHRNKIHIINLEKSLPLFQDAQKFARQLAANRGTILFVGTKRQARDIVSEEAQRAGVPFVDQRWLGGMLTNFKTVKTSIKRLKDLKAQQETGLEGLSKKEQLTFSREIEKLEKDIGGIQDLTALPDAIFVIDVGFHKIAVSEAKKLGIPLIGVVDSNHSPEGIDYVIPGNDDSAKAVTLYARGIADALSLIHI
;
A
#
# COMPACT_ATOMS: atom_id res chain seq x y z
N MET A 1 15.52 -1.00 11.81
CA MET A 1 15.38 -1.32 13.27
C MET A 1 14.33 -2.41 13.44
N SER A 2 14.47 -3.30 14.43
CA SER A 2 13.42 -4.29 14.74
C SER A 2 12.31 -3.61 15.54
N VAL A 3 11.08 -3.71 15.06
CA VAL A 3 9.90 -3.23 15.78
C VAL A 3 9.70 -4.07 17.05
N THR A 4 9.36 -3.42 18.16
CA THR A 4 9.10 -4.07 19.44
C THR A 4 7.61 -4.13 19.74
N MET A 5 7.19 -5.08 20.58
CA MET A 5 5.80 -5.19 21.04
C MET A 5 5.31 -3.90 21.74
N ARG A 6 6.18 -3.22 22.48
CA ARG A 6 5.87 -1.94 23.11
C ARG A 6 5.53 -0.86 22.09
N GLN A 7 6.30 -0.76 21.01
CA GLN A 7 6.02 0.18 19.91
C GLN A 7 4.68 -0.14 19.22
N MET A 8 4.37 -1.42 19.01
CA MET A 8 3.06 -1.82 18.49
C MET A 8 1.91 -1.43 19.42
N LEU A 9 2.08 -1.60 20.73
CA LEU A 9 1.09 -1.22 21.72
C LEU A 9 0.87 0.30 21.72
N GLU A 10 1.95 1.07 21.74
CA GLU A 10 1.91 2.55 21.72
C GLU A 10 1.32 3.11 20.43
N ALA A 11 1.51 2.42 19.30
CA ALA A 11 0.89 2.77 18.01
C ALA A 11 -0.58 2.37 17.91
N GLY A 12 -1.10 1.56 18.85
CA GLY A 12 -2.49 1.11 18.86
C GLY A 12 -2.78 -0.01 17.85
N VAL A 13 -1.78 -0.80 17.47
CA VAL A 13 -1.90 -1.96 16.57
C VAL A 13 -2.90 -2.99 17.07
N HIS A 14 -3.04 -3.13 18.39
CA HIS A 14 -3.90 -4.11 19.05
C HIS A 14 -5.39 -3.80 19.00
N PHE A 15 -5.79 -2.59 18.63
CA PHE A 15 -7.22 -2.26 18.51
C PHE A 15 -7.77 -2.79 17.18
N GLY A 16 -8.79 -3.62 17.27
CA GLY A 16 -9.58 -4.06 16.13
C GLY A 16 -10.89 -3.28 16.02
N HIS A 17 -11.81 -3.80 15.22
CA HIS A 17 -13.15 -3.25 15.03
C HIS A 17 -14.13 -3.78 16.09
N GLN A 18 -15.35 -3.22 16.05
CA GLN A 18 -16.44 -3.68 16.91
C GLN A 18 -16.74 -5.15 16.69
N THR A 19 -17.05 -5.88 17.78
CA THR A 19 -17.28 -7.32 17.77
C THR A 19 -18.35 -7.78 16.78
N ARG A 20 -19.36 -6.95 16.48
CA ARG A 20 -20.42 -7.28 15.51
C ARG A 20 -19.97 -7.33 14.05
N PHE A 21 -18.81 -6.73 13.73
CA PHE A 21 -18.30 -6.66 12.35
C PHE A 21 -17.13 -7.62 12.09
N TRP A 22 -16.77 -8.42 13.08
CA TRP A 22 -15.60 -9.27 12.96
C TRP A 22 -15.71 -10.36 11.90
N ASN A 23 -14.59 -10.80 11.38
CA ASN A 23 -14.51 -11.96 10.51
C ASN A 23 -14.07 -13.18 11.33
N PRO A 24 -14.83 -14.30 11.33
CA PRO A 24 -14.47 -15.50 12.09
C PRO A 24 -13.09 -16.08 11.74
N LYS A 25 -12.60 -15.86 10.53
CA LYS A 25 -11.26 -16.30 10.09
C LYS A 25 -10.13 -15.57 10.80
N MET A 26 -10.43 -14.44 11.45
CA MET A 26 -9.50 -13.71 12.31
C MET A 26 -9.40 -14.26 13.74
N ALA A 27 -10.23 -15.24 14.10
CA ALA A 27 -10.22 -15.84 15.44
C ALA A 27 -8.81 -16.25 15.94
N PRO A 28 -7.91 -16.85 15.12
CA PRO A 28 -6.56 -17.18 15.57
C PRO A 28 -5.71 -15.98 16.01
N TYR A 29 -6.03 -14.77 15.53
CA TYR A 29 -5.26 -13.55 15.77
C TYR A 29 -5.89 -12.63 16.82
N ILE A 30 -7.07 -12.97 17.33
CA ILE A 30 -7.78 -12.19 18.34
C ILE A 30 -7.40 -12.69 19.72
N PHE A 31 -7.01 -11.78 20.60
CA PHE A 31 -6.74 -12.05 22.02
C PHE A 31 -8.03 -12.11 22.84
N GLY A 32 -8.98 -11.24 22.54
CA GLY A 32 -10.25 -11.12 23.24
C GLY A 32 -11.01 -9.87 22.80
N HIS A 33 -11.87 -9.35 23.67
CA HIS A 33 -12.58 -8.10 23.42
C HIS A 33 -12.73 -7.28 24.70
N ARG A 34 -12.78 -5.95 24.56
CA ARG A 34 -13.06 -5.01 25.64
C ARG A 34 -13.99 -3.91 25.10
N ASN A 35 -15.04 -3.58 25.84
CA ASN A 35 -16.01 -2.57 25.45
C ASN A 35 -16.57 -2.77 24.01
N LYS A 36 -16.89 -4.01 23.64
CA LYS A 36 -17.37 -4.40 22.31
C LYS A 36 -16.38 -4.14 21.16
N ILE A 37 -15.09 -3.98 21.46
CA ILE A 37 -14.02 -3.85 20.48
C ILE A 37 -13.10 -5.08 20.61
N HIS A 38 -12.75 -5.72 19.49
CA HIS A 38 -11.78 -6.80 19.49
C HIS A 38 -10.38 -6.29 19.79
N ILE A 39 -9.62 -7.09 20.51
CA ILE A 39 -8.21 -6.86 20.79
C ILE A 39 -7.40 -7.89 20.01
N ILE A 40 -6.54 -7.41 19.12
CA ILE A 40 -5.66 -8.25 18.32
C ILE A 40 -4.44 -8.68 19.16
N ASN A 41 -4.04 -9.92 19.03
CA ASN A 41 -2.93 -10.49 19.79
C ASN A 41 -1.58 -10.06 19.21
N LEU A 42 -0.88 -9.16 19.90
CA LEU A 42 0.42 -8.65 19.47
C LEU A 42 1.54 -9.70 19.51
N GLU A 43 1.41 -10.74 20.35
CA GLU A 43 2.36 -11.86 20.37
C GLU A 43 2.36 -12.64 19.04
N LYS A 44 1.22 -12.60 18.33
CA LYS A 44 1.09 -13.18 16.98
C LYS A 44 1.41 -12.17 15.88
N SER A 45 1.02 -10.90 16.07
CA SER A 45 1.27 -9.86 15.06
C SER A 45 2.75 -9.56 14.88
N LEU A 46 3.53 -9.51 15.97
CA LEU A 46 4.94 -9.15 15.91
C LEU A 46 5.79 -10.12 15.06
N PRO A 47 5.76 -11.45 15.29
CA PRO A 47 6.53 -12.39 14.46
C PRO A 47 6.08 -12.37 13.00
N LEU A 48 4.77 -12.30 12.72
CA LEU A 48 4.26 -12.22 11.35
C LEU A 48 4.70 -10.93 10.64
N PHE A 49 4.76 -9.81 11.35
CA PHE A 49 5.32 -8.56 10.81
C PHE A 49 6.81 -8.69 10.52
N GLN A 50 7.57 -9.34 11.41
CA GLN A 50 9.00 -9.61 11.19
C GLN A 50 9.24 -10.53 9.99
N ASP A 51 8.38 -11.53 9.77
CA ASP A 51 8.43 -12.39 8.58
C ASP A 51 8.15 -11.60 7.29
N ALA A 52 7.17 -10.70 7.31
CA ALA A 52 6.90 -9.78 6.20
C ALA A 52 8.10 -8.87 5.91
N GLN A 53 8.74 -8.32 6.95
CA GLN A 53 9.96 -7.52 6.80
C GLN A 53 11.14 -8.33 6.24
N LYS A 54 11.28 -9.58 6.66
CA LYS A 54 12.31 -10.50 6.15
C LYS A 54 12.10 -10.78 4.66
N PHE A 55 10.87 -11.06 4.26
CA PHE A 55 10.51 -11.23 2.85
C PHE A 55 10.82 -9.97 2.04
N ALA A 56 10.41 -8.78 2.52
CA ALA A 56 10.69 -7.52 1.85
C ALA A 56 12.20 -7.30 1.65
N ARG A 57 13.03 -7.59 2.66
CA ARG A 57 14.49 -7.54 2.56
C ARG A 57 15.05 -8.50 1.51
N GLN A 58 14.58 -9.74 1.51
CA GLN A 58 15.03 -10.74 0.53
C GLN A 58 14.68 -10.32 -0.90
N LEU A 59 13.47 -9.76 -1.08
CA LEU A 59 13.03 -9.28 -2.38
C LEU A 59 13.89 -8.10 -2.86
N ALA A 60 14.16 -7.13 -1.99
CA ALA A 60 15.03 -5.99 -2.30
C ALA A 60 16.46 -6.42 -2.62
N ALA A 61 17.02 -7.42 -1.89
CA ALA A 61 18.33 -8.00 -2.19
C ALA A 61 18.42 -8.57 -3.61
N ASN A 62 17.30 -9.10 -4.11
CA ASN A 62 17.16 -9.61 -5.47
C ASN A 62 16.73 -8.55 -6.50
N ARG A 63 16.78 -7.25 -6.12
CA ARG A 63 16.33 -6.12 -6.94
C ARG A 63 14.85 -6.20 -7.34
N GLY A 64 14.04 -6.89 -6.56
CA GLY A 64 12.59 -6.96 -6.75
C GLY A 64 11.90 -5.66 -6.31
N THR A 65 10.78 -5.38 -6.95
CA THR A 65 9.98 -4.16 -6.73
C THR A 65 8.74 -4.49 -5.91
N ILE A 66 8.50 -3.74 -4.83
CA ILE A 66 7.26 -3.82 -4.04
C ILE A 66 6.41 -2.58 -4.32
N LEU A 67 5.13 -2.80 -4.68
CA LEU A 67 4.15 -1.74 -4.84
C LEU A 67 3.43 -1.50 -3.51
N PHE A 68 3.49 -0.27 -2.99
CA PHE A 68 2.76 0.14 -1.79
C PHE A 68 1.35 0.60 -2.16
N VAL A 69 0.34 0.11 -1.42
CA VAL A 69 -1.07 0.43 -1.66
C VAL A 69 -1.76 0.85 -0.38
N GLY A 70 -2.26 2.08 -0.35
CA GLY A 70 -3.02 2.60 0.78
C GLY A 70 -3.76 3.87 0.42
N THR A 71 -5.02 3.73 -0.03
CA THR A 71 -5.83 4.86 -0.53
C THR A 71 -6.81 5.39 0.51
N LYS A 72 -6.87 4.77 1.69
CA LYS A 72 -7.69 5.24 2.81
C LYS A 72 -7.14 6.57 3.32
N ARG A 73 -8.01 7.49 3.70
CA ARG A 73 -7.62 8.86 4.13
C ARG A 73 -6.50 8.87 5.18
N GLN A 74 -6.53 7.91 6.13
CA GLN A 74 -5.53 7.80 7.18
C GLN A 74 -4.18 7.23 6.69
N ALA A 75 -4.15 6.60 5.52
CA ALA A 75 -2.99 5.90 5.00
C ALA A 75 -2.29 6.64 3.84
N ARG A 76 -3.00 7.50 3.09
CA ARG A 76 -2.52 8.13 1.86
C ARG A 76 -1.15 8.77 2.00
N ASP A 77 -1.09 9.79 2.85
CA ASP A 77 0.11 10.61 2.99
C ASP A 77 1.28 9.78 3.54
N ILE A 78 0.97 8.88 4.48
CA ILE A 78 1.96 7.98 5.10
C ILE A 78 2.53 7.00 4.06
N VAL A 79 1.66 6.39 3.25
CA VAL A 79 2.08 5.43 2.20
C VAL A 79 2.92 6.13 1.15
N SER A 80 2.49 7.33 0.69
CA SER A 80 3.22 8.14 -0.26
C SER A 80 4.61 8.54 0.27
N GLU A 81 4.68 9.07 1.49
CA GLU A 81 5.92 9.51 2.13
C GLU A 81 6.92 8.34 2.30
N GLU A 82 6.47 7.23 2.87
CA GLU A 82 7.35 6.10 3.15
C GLU A 82 7.77 5.34 1.87
N ALA A 83 6.89 5.29 0.86
CA ALA A 83 7.24 4.72 -0.44
C ALA A 83 8.25 5.59 -1.20
N GLN A 84 8.08 6.91 -1.20
CA GLN A 84 9.04 7.84 -1.79
C GLN A 84 10.39 7.76 -1.08
N ARG A 85 10.39 7.69 0.26
CA ARG A 85 11.62 7.51 1.06
C ARG A 85 12.36 6.23 0.71
N ALA A 86 11.64 5.15 0.43
CA ALA A 86 12.21 3.87 0.03
C ALA A 86 12.51 3.75 -1.48
N GLY A 87 12.11 4.72 -2.29
CA GLY A 87 12.28 4.69 -3.75
C GLY A 87 11.44 3.62 -4.44
N VAL A 88 10.25 3.30 -3.92
CA VAL A 88 9.35 2.28 -4.45
C VAL A 88 8.05 2.88 -4.99
N PRO A 89 7.40 2.22 -5.97
CA PRO A 89 6.12 2.67 -6.51
C PRO A 89 5.01 2.56 -5.46
N PHE A 90 3.99 3.44 -5.59
CA PHE A 90 2.86 3.47 -4.67
C PHE A 90 1.55 3.89 -5.35
N VAL A 91 0.44 3.53 -4.70
CA VAL A 91 -0.93 3.98 -5.03
C VAL A 91 -1.58 4.50 -3.75
N ASP A 92 -1.77 5.81 -3.69
CA ASP A 92 -2.27 6.53 -2.51
C ASP A 92 -3.67 7.15 -2.69
N GLN A 93 -4.17 7.31 -3.93
CA GLN A 93 -5.46 7.96 -4.17
C GLN A 93 -6.58 6.96 -4.47
N ARG A 94 -6.47 6.24 -5.57
CA ARG A 94 -7.48 5.28 -6.00
C ARG A 94 -6.85 4.13 -6.75
N TRP A 95 -7.21 2.89 -6.36
CA TRP A 95 -6.89 1.73 -7.18
C TRP A 95 -7.79 1.69 -8.41
N LEU A 96 -7.22 1.80 -9.59
CA LEU A 96 -7.95 1.64 -10.84
C LEU A 96 -8.09 0.15 -11.16
N GLY A 97 -9.32 -0.30 -11.44
CA GLY A 97 -9.53 -1.69 -11.84
C GLY A 97 -8.72 -2.04 -13.10
N GLY A 98 -8.01 -3.16 -13.06
CA GLY A 98 -7.11 -3.57 -14.13
C GLY A 98 -5.68 -3.00 -14.00
N MET A 99 -5.33 -2.35 -12.89
CA MET A 99 -4.01 -1.74 -12.72
C MET A 99 -2.86 -2.75 -12.86
N LEU A 100 -3.08 -4.01 -12.48
CA LEU A 100 -2.15 -5.10 -12.69
C LEU A 100 -2.59 -6.01 -13.83
N THR A 101 -3.84 -6.45 -13.85
CA THR A 101 -4.35 -7.40 -14.84
C THR A 101 -4.46 -6.81 -16.25
N ASN A 102 -4.51 -5.49 -16.38
CA ASN A 102 -4.47 -4.76 -17.65
C ASN A 102 -3.33 -3.74 -17.69
N PHE A 103 -2.14 -4.16 -17.23
CA PHE A 103 -0.97 -3.29 -17.09
C PHE A 103 -0.53 -2.66 -18.42
N LYS A 104 -0.80 -3.31 -19.55
CA LYS A 104 -0.51 -2.75 -20.89
C LYS A 104 -1.23 -1.40 -21.11
N THR A 105 -2.50 -1.31 -20.72
CA THR A 105 -3.27 -0.05 -20.81
C THR A 105 -2.75 0.99 -19.82
N VAL A 106 -2.37 0.56 -18.61
CA VAL A 106 -1.78 1.45 -17.60
C VAL A 106 -0.47 2.06 -18.10
N LYS A 107 0.40 1.28 -18.77
CA LYS A 107 1.61 1.80 -19.43
C LYS A 107 1.32 2.88 -20.47
N THR A 108 0.24 2.73 -21.23
CA THR A 108 -0.16 3.76 -22.20
C THR A 108 -0.56 5.07 -21.48
N SER A 109 -1.26 4.97 -20.36
CA SER A 109 -1.61 6.12 -19.53
C SER A 109 -0.39 6.78 -18.88
N ILE A 110 0.58 5.96 -18.41
CA ILE A 110 1.87 6.46 -17.88
C ILE A 110 2.64 7.21 -18.97
N LYS A 111 2.72 6.65 -20.18
CA LYS A 111 3.35 7.33 -21.32
C LYS A 111 2.65 8.65 -21.61
N ARG A 112 1.32 8.67 -21.65
CA ARG A 112 0.54 9.90 -21.86
C ARG A 112 0.86 10.96 -20.81
N LEU A 113 0.96 10.58 -19.53
CA LEU A 113 1.34 11.50 -18.45
C LEU A 113 2.73 12.10 -18.70
N LYS A 114 3.73 11.26 -19.05
CA LYS A 114 5.10 11.71 -19.34
C LYS A 114 5.15 12.65 -20.54
N ASP A 115 4.43 12.32 -21.62
CA ASP A 115 4.34 13.15 -22.82
C ASP A 115 3.70 14.52 -22.52
N LEU A 116 2.63 14.55 -21.71
CA LEU A 116 1.99 15.80 -21.30
C LEU A 116 2.90 16.65 -20.42
N LYS A 117 3.64 16.07 -19.47
CA LYS A 117 4.61 16.79 -18.64
C LYS A 117 5.72 17.41 -19.50
N ALA A 118 6.27 16.64 -20.44
CA ALA A 118 7.28 17.15 -21.36
C ALA A 118 6.77 18.30 -22.23
N GLN A 119 5.51 18.22 -22.71
CA GLN A 119 4.88 19.33 -23.44
C GLN A 119 4.67 20.56 -22.54
N GLN A 120 4.33 20.39 -21.27
CA GLN A 120 4.21 21.50 -20.33
C GLN A 120 5.56 22.21 -20.10
N GLU A 121 6.65 21.47 -20.01
CA GLU A 121 8.01 21.99 -19.82
C GLU A 121 8.54 22.74 -21.07
N THR A 122 8.19 22.29 -22.28
CA THR A 122 8.57 22.95 -23.53
C THR A 122 7.79 24.21 -23.82
N GLY A 123 6.78 24.51 -23.03
CA GLY A 123 5.91 25.67 -23.15
C GLY A 123 4.62 25.38 -23.93
N LEU A 124 3.54 26.01 -23.48
CA LEU A 124 2.20 25.91 -24.11
C LEU A 124 1.93 27.09 -25.04
N GLU A 125 2.99 27.58 -25.72
CA GLU A 125 2.90 28.71 -26.64
C GLU A 125 1.96 28.38 -27.79
N GLY A 126 0.98 29.27 -28.06
CA GLY A 126 -0.02 29.09 -29.10
C GLY A 126 -1.35 28.48 -28.64
N LEU A 127 -1.44 27.95 -27.41
CA LEU A 127 -2.71 27.49 -26.87
C LEU A 127 -3.51 28.61 -26.19
N SER A 128 -4.83 28.60 -26.39
CA SER A 128 -5.73 29.51 -25.67
C SER A 128 -5.71 29.24 -24.16
N LYS A 129 -6.04 30.23 -23.32
CA LYS A 129 -6.13 30.08 -21.85
C LYS A 129 -7.05 28.92 -21.43
N LYS A 130 -8.11 28.65 -22.19
CA LYS A 130 -9.03 27.55 -21.92
C LYS A 130 -8.38 26.18 -22.18
N GLU A 131 -7.62 26.07 -23.26
CA GLU A 131 -6.90 24.83 -23.61
C GLU A 131 -5.78 24.56 -22.61
N GLN A 132 -5.01 25.58 -22.18
CA GLN A 132 -4.00 25.48 -21.14
C GLN A 132 -4.59 24.96 -19.82
N LEU A 133 -5.77 25.48 -19.43
CA LEU A 133 -6.46 25.02 -18.23
C LEU A 133 -6.92 23.55 -18.35
N THR A 134 -7.45 23.17 -19.51
CA THR A 134 -7.87 21.79 -19.76
C THR A 134 -6.68 20.83 -19.72
N PHE A 135 -5.57 21.22 -20.31
CA PHE A 135 -4.30 20.50 -20.32
C PHE A 135 -3.74 20.31 -18.89
N SER A 136 -3.69 21.39 -18.10
CA SER A 136 -3.25 21.31 -16.71
C SER A 136 -4.11 20.39 -15.85
N ARG A 137 -5.44 20.42 -16.05
CA ARG A 137 -6.37 19.52 -15.34
C ARG A 137 -6.20 18.06 -15.75
N GLU A 138 -5.86 17.77 -17.01
CA GLU A 138 -5.57 16.41 -17.46
C GLU A 138 -4.32 15.86 -16.78
N ILE A 139 -3.24 16.68 -16.71
CA ILE A 139 -2.01 16.30 -16.00
C ILE A 139 -2.30 16.06 -14.52
N GLU A 140 -2.96 16.99 -13.85
CA GLU A 140 -3.29 16.87 -12.42
C GLU A 140 -4.08 15.60 -12.13
N LYS A 141 -5.06 15.27 -12.97
CA LYS A 141 -5.85 14.05 -12.84
C LYS A 141 -5.00 12.78 -13.01
N LEU A 142 -4.17 12.72 -14.06
CA LEU A 142 -3.31 11.57 -14.31
C LEU A 142 -2.24 11.45 -13.22
N GLU A 143 -1.64 12.53 -12.79
CA GLU A 143 -0.68 12.56 -11.68
C GLU A 143 -1.27 11.99 -10.40
N LYS A 144 -2.50 12.41 -10.09
CA LYS A 144 -3.23 11.93 -8.92
C LYS A 144 -3.55 10.43 -9.00
N ASP A 145 -3.92 9.94 -10.18
CA ASP A 145 -4.37 8.56 -10.36
C ASP A 145 -3.20 7.56 -10.51
N ILE A 146 -2.11 7.95 -11.19
CA ILE A 146 -1.00 7.06 -11.58
C ILE A 146 0.40 7.64 -11.34
N GLY A 147 0.52 8.82 -10.75
CA GLY A 147 1.82 9.47 -10.52
C GLY A 147 2.78 8.61 -9.69
N GLY A 148 2.29 7.93 -8.67
CA GLY A 148 3.11 7.06 -7.81
C GLY A 148 3.64 5.79 -8.51
N ILE A 149 3.13 5.45 -9.69
CA ILE A 149 3.57 4.28 -10.49
C ILE A 149 4.20 4.68 -11.83
N GLN A 150 4.49 5.96 -12.05
CA GLN A 150 5.00 6.47 -13.33
C GLN A 150 6.31 5.82 -13.79
N ASP A 151 7.12 5.32 -12.87
CA ASP A 151 8.41 4.68 -13.15
C ASP A 151 8.34 3.14 -13.16
N LEU A 152 7.15 2.60 -13.00
CA LEU A 152 6.92 1.15 -13.03
C LEU A 152 6.99 0.63 -14.48
N THR A 153 8.06 -0.07 -14.82
CA THR A 153 8.29 -0.60 -16.17
C THR A 153 7.73 -2.00 -16.38
N ALA A 154 7.57 -2.76 -15.31
CA ALA A 154 7.04 -4.12 -15.29
C ALA A 154 6.05 -4.30 -14.14
N LEU A 155 5.35 -5.43 -14.08
CA LEU A 155 4.54 -5.78 -12.91
C LEU A 155 5.43 -5.84 -11.66
N PRO A 156 4.93 -5.43 -10.49
CA PRO A 156 5.69 -5.53 -9.25
C PRO A 156 5.86 -7.00 -8.84
N ASP A 157 6.96 -7.30 -8.16
CA ASP A 157 7.26 -8.64 -7.66
C ASP A 157 6.52 -8.96 -6.37
N ALA A 158 6.03 -7.95 -5.65
CA ALA A 158 5.13 -8.09 -4.52
C ALA A 158 4.29 -6.81 -4.33
N ILE A 159 3.21 -6.92 -3.55
CA ILE A 159 2.36 -5.79 -3.18
C ILE A 159 2.26 -5.73 -1.66
N PHE A 160 2.42 -4.53 -1.10
CA PHE A 160 2.14 -4.24 0.29
C PHE A 160 0.84 -3.43 0.38
N VAL A 161 -0.19 -4.00 1.02
CA VAL A 161 -1.53 -3.42 1.08
C VAL A 161 -1.91 -3.09 2.52
N ILE A 162 -2.29 -1.83 2.77
CA ILE A 162 -2.88 -1.42 4.04
C ILE A 162 -4.40 -1.42 3.87
N ASP A 163 -5.09 -2.18 4.74
CA ASP A 163 -6.53 -2.47 4.66
C ASP A 163 -6.89 -3.30 3.41
N VAL A 164 -6.72 -4.61 3.54
CA VAL A 164 -7.04 -5.57 2.46
C VAL A 164 -8.52 -5.61 2.11
N GLY A 165 -9.39 -5.24 3.06
CA GLY A 165 -10.83 -5.20 2.84
C GLY A 165 -11.28 -4.01 2.02
N PHE A 166 -10.63 -2.87 2.17
CA PHE A 166 -10.85 -1.69 1.34
C PHE A 166 -10.30 -1.90 -0.08
N HIS A 167 -9.17 -2.59 -0.20
CA HIS A 167 -8.47 -2.83 -1.47
C HIS A 167 -8.74 -4.22 -2.08
N LYS A 168 -9.97 -4.73 -1.98
CA LYS A 168 -10.35 -6.06 -2.50
C LYS A 168 -9.99 -6.28 -3.98
N ILE A 169 -10.09 -5.23 -4.80
CA ILE A 169 -9.76 -5.30 -6.23
C ILE A 169 -8.26 -5.54 -6.41
N ALA A 170 -7.41 -4.78 -5.71
CA ALA A 170 -5.96 -4.95 -5.75
C ALA A 170 -5.54 -6.35 -5.30
N VAL A 171 -6.10 -6.83 -4.19
CA VAL A 171 -5.88 -8.18 -3.66
C VAL A 171 -6.31 -9.25 -4.67
N SER A 172 -7.47 -9.10 -5.30
CA SER A 172 -7.98 -10.04 -6.31
C SER A 172 -7.10 -10.08 -7.56
N GLU A 173 -6.64 -8.92 -8.04
CA GLU A 173 -5.75 -8.83 -9.20
C GLU A 173 -4.39 -9.45 -8.93
N ALA A 174 -3.80 -9.19 -7.76
CA ALA A 174 -2.54 -9.78 -7.35
C ALA A 174 -2.62 -11.31 -7.27
N LYS A 175 -3.66 -11.83 -6.63
CA LYS A 175 -3.93 -13.28 -6.58
C LYS A 175 -4.05 -13.90 -7.96
N LYS A 176 -4.79 -13.25 -8.87
CA LYS A 176 -4.97 -13.74 -10.25
C LYS A 176 -3.66 -13.85 -11.01
N LEU A 177 -2.71 -12.99 -10.71
CA LEU A 177 -1.39 -12.95 -11.36
C LEU A 177 -0.31 -13.72 -10.59
N GLY A 178 -0.64 -14.27 -9.41
CA GLY A 178 0.33 -14.96 -8.55
C GLY A 178 1.38 -14.02 -7.94
N ILE A 179 1.05 -12.74 -7.78
CA ILE A 179 1.95 -11.76 -7.16
C ILE A 179 1.81 -11.86 -5.63
N PRO A 180 2.91 -12.09 -4.89
CA PRO A 180 2.89 -12.19 -3.45
C PRO A 180 2.32 -10.94 -2.77
N LEU A 181 1.52 -11.15 -1.71
CA LEU A 181 0.82 -10.12 -0.96
C LEU A 181 1.32 -10.03 0.47
N ILE A 182 1.78 -8.85 0.86
CA ILE A 182 1.92 -8.45 2.25
C ILE A 182 0.68 -7.63 2.59
N GLY A 183 -0.12 -8.05 3.56
CA GLY A 183 -1.38 -7.38 3.86
C GLY A 183 -1.59 -7.08 5.35
N VAL A 184 -1.91 -5.82 5.66
CA VAL A 184 -2.44 -5.46 6.99
C VAL A 184 -3.92 -5.86 7.03
N VAL A 185 -4.26 -6.72 8.00
CA VAL A 185 -5.59 -7.30 8.13
C VAL A 185 -6.14 -7.00 9.52
N ASP A 186 -7.18 -6.19 9.58
CA ASP A 186 -7.90 -5.92 10.82
C ASP A 186 -8.95 -7.03 11.11
N SER A 187 -9.52 -7.01 12.29
CA SER A 187 -10.47 -8.02 12.80
C SER A 187 -11.73 -8.21 11.96
N ASN A 188 -12.08 -7.25 11.09
CA ASN A 188 -13.29 -7.27 10.24
C ASN A 188 -13.05 -7.90 8.85
N HIS A 189 -11.81 -8.24 8.49
CA HIS A 189 -11.48 -8.76 7.17
C HIS A 189 -10.90 -10.17 7.22
N SER A 190 -10.94 -10.86 6.06
CA SER A 190 -10.40 -12.23 5.94
C SER A 190 -8.89 -12.18 5.65
N PRO A 191 -8.07 -12.95 6.39
CA PRO A 191 -6.64 -13.09 6.08
C PRO A 191 -6.37 -14.07 4.93
N GLU A 192 -7.40 -14.72 4.38
CA GLU A 192 -7.23 -15.75 3.36
C GLU A 192 -6.66 -15.21 2.04
N GLY A 193 -5.65 -15.93 1.56
CA GLY A 193 -4.98 -15.62 0.30
C GLY A 193 -4.08 -14.39 0.39
N ILE A 194 -3.68 -14.00 1.59
CA ILE A 194 -2.58 -13.08 1.86
C ILE A 194 -1.37 -13.94 2.25
N ASP A 195 -0.26 -13.78 1.55
CA ASP A 195 0.93 -14.60 1.77
C ASP A 195 1.64 -14.22 3.09
N TYR A 196 1.69 -12.91 3.37
CA TYR A 196 2.27 -12.35 4.59
C TYR A 196 1.24 -11.50 5.30
N VAL A 197 0.49 -12.14 6.21
CA VAL A 197 -0.55 -11.48 7.00
C VAL A 197 0.09 -10.69 8.14
N ILE A 198 -0.28 -9.43 8.27
CA ILE A 198 0.06 -8.58 9.41
C ILE A 198 -1.25 -8.27 10.15
N PRO A 199 -1.62 -9.05 11.18
CA PRO A 199 -2.83 -8.76 11.94
C PRO A 199 -2.66 -7.47 12.74
N GLY A 200 -3.55 -6.50 12.52
CA GLY A 200 -3.45 -5.23 13.22
C GLY A 200 -4.41 -4.18 12.73
N ASN A 201 -4.49 -3.10 13.48
CA ASN A 201 -5.32 -1.94 13.23
C ASN A 201 -4.94 -1.24 11.92
N ASP A 202 -5.88 -1.04 11.02
CA ASP A 202 -5.69 -0.36 9.74
C ASP A 202 -6.27 1.07 9.72
N ASP A 203 -6.87 1.53 10.84
CA ASP A 203 -7.49 2.85 10.97
C ASP A 203 -6.61 3.89 11.67
N SER A 204 -5.71 3.44 12.55
CA SER A 204 -4.82 4.33 13.30
C SER A 204 -3.66 4.81 12.43
N ALA A 205 -3.52 6.12 12.24
CA ALA A 205 -2.36 6.69 11.52
C ALA A 205 -1.01 6.26 12.11
N LYS A 206 -0.92 6.12 13.45
CA LYS A 206 0.30 5.63 14.12
C LYS A 206 0.61 4.18 13.78
N ALA A 207 -0.43 3.31 13.73
CA ALA A 207 -0.27 1.92 13.34
C ALA A 207 0.12 1.80 11.86
N VAL A 208 -0.55 2.54 10.98
CA VAL A 208 -0.23 2.62 9.55
C VAL A 208 1.22 3.08 9.32
N THR A 209 1.67 4.12 10.04
CA THR A 209 3.06 4.59 9.99
C THR A 209 4.05 3.51 10.42
N LEU A 210 3.73 2.77 11.48
CA LEU A 210 4.60 1.68 11.97
C LEU A 210 4.76 0.59 10.91
N TYR A 211 3.68 0.18 10.23
CA TYR A 211 3.75 -0.84 9.18
C TYR A 211 4.48 -0.31 7.95
N ALA A 212 4.08 0.84 7.42
CA ALA A 212 4.65 1.40 6.20
C ALA A 212 6.16 1.66 6.37
N ARG A 213 6.54 2.31 7.48
CA ARG A 213 7.95 2.55 7.83
C ARG A 213 8.73 1.27 8.02
N GLY A 214 8.16 0.28 8.71
CA GLY A 214 8.84 -0.99 8.95
C GLY A 214 9.12 -1.78 7.67
N ILE A 215 8.22 -1.76 6.68
CA ILE A 215 8.46 -2.37 5.37
C ILE A 215 9.42 -1.50 4.54
N ALA A 216 9.26 -0.18 4.53
CA ALA A 216 10.16 0.75 3.84
C ALA A 216 11.62 0.64 4.36
N ASP A 217 11.83 0.56 5.68
CA ASP A 217 13.15 0.35 6.28
C ASP A 217 13.76 -1.00 5.86
N ALA A 218 12.94 -2.03 5.73
CA ALA A 218 13.40 -3.33 5.27
C ALA A 218 13.94 -3.29 3.83
N LEU A 219 13.43 -2.39 2.99
CA LEU A 219 13.89 -2.17 1.62
C LEU A 219 15.14 -1.29 1.55
N SER A 220 15.22 -0.25 2.39
CA SER A 220 16.29 0.75 2.36
C SER A 220 17.64 0.22 2.87
N LEU A 221 17.66 -0.81 3.72
CA LEU A 221 18.90 -1.37 4.31
C LEU A 221 19.85 -2.02 3.30
N ILE A 222 19.47 -2.11 2.02
CA ILE A 222 20.26 -2.76 0.97
C ILE A 222 20.89 -1.72 0.00
N HIS A 223 20.48 -0.47 0.11
CA HIS A 223 21.01 0.63 -0.73
C HIS A 223 22.15 1.43 -0.07
N ILE A 224 22.70 0.95 1.07
CA ILE A 224 23.87 1.56 1.74
C ILE A 224 25.14 0.77 1.42
#